data_023ac850b86a3ea189c481ba42f2846a
#
_entry.id   023ac850b86a3ea189c481ba42f2846a
#
_cell.length_a   1.000
_cell.length_b   1.000
_cell.length_c   1.000
_cell.angle_alpha   90.00
_cell.angle_beta   90.00
_cell.angle_gamma   90.00
#
_symmetry.space_group_name_H-M   'P 1'
#
loop_
_entity.id
_entity.type
_entity.pdbx_description
1 polymer ?
#
loop_
_entity_poly.entity_id
_entity_poly.type
_entity_poly.pdbx_seq_one_letter_code
_entity_poly.pdbx_strand_id
1 'polypeptide(L)'
;EEAKTRSAIVLALACLEPRRWKDEQFGLSRSGPQWRRFRAESLVALRELFEQKNSRLWIAAGTPSDVISNFPPHVHVTTVVTDLPVAPDEEKENASLVALGLEVLAVQADELFDAAQIKNALDELPSSFTKFRKTIEKKQGATPPEPIGAVTPSAPLSQPWKDPDDLDTALAVAVSTSTEVEARGGEDAAQIIWRDYLESGALSSY
;
A
#
# COMPACT_ATOMS: atom_id res chain seq x y z
N GLU A 1 8.40 -7.62 8.37
CA GLU A 1 9.64 -8.17 8.98
C GLU A 1 9.83 -7.64 10.40
N GLU A 2 9.69 -6.36 10.64
CA GLU A 2 9.80 -5.70 11.95
C GLU A 2 8.88 -6.34 13.02
N ALA A 3 7.62 -6.62 12.68
CA ALA A 3 6.67 -7.25 13.59
C ALA A 3 7.03 -8.70 13.91
N LYS A 4 7.65 -9.44 12.98
CA LYS A 4 8.14 -10.82 13.23
C LYS A 4 9.32 -10.85 14.20
N THR A 5 10.20 -9.86 14.14
CA THR A 5 11.36 -9.76 15.04
C THR A 5 10.91 -9.62 16.49
N ARG A 6 9.70 -9.10 16.73
CA ARG A 6 9.12 -8.93 18.06
C ARG A 6 8.34 -10.15 18.56
N SER A 7 8.38 -11.28 17.86
CA SER A 7 7.64 -12.52 18.21
C SER A 7 6.12 -12.30 18.31
N ALA A 8 5.58 -11.35 17.57
CA ALA A 8 4.16 -11.03 17.53
C ALA A 8 3.44 -11.80 16.41
N ILE A 9 2.16 -12.04 16.60
CA ILE A 9 1.30 -12.47 15.49
C ILE A 9 1.09 -11.26 14.58
N VAL A 10 1.46 -11.41 13.32
CA VAL A 10 1.31 -10.36 12.30
C VAL A 10 0.01 -10.56 11.55
N LEU A 11 -0.83 -9.55 11.55
CA LEU A 11 -2.07 -9.49 10.80
C LEU A 11 -1.89 -8.49 9.66
N ALA A 12 -2.01 -8.97 8.42
CA ALA A 12 -2.00 -8.09 7.26
C ALA A 12 -3.41 -7.53 7.05
N LEU A 13 -3.54 -6.20 7.07
CA LEU A 13 -4.81 -5.50 6.98
C LEU A 13 -4.75 -4.45 5.86
N ALA A 14 -5.74 -4.47 4.97
CA ALA A 14 -6.01 -3.43 4.00
C ALA A 14 -7.34 -2.74 4.34
N CYS A 15 -7.30 -1.45 4.55
CA CYS A 15 -8.51 -0.67 4.84
C CYS A 15 -9.02 0.03 3.57
N LEU A 16 -10.32 -0.13 3.30
CA LEU A 16 -11.03 0.54 2.24
C LEU A 16 -11.83 1.70 2.84
N GLU A 17 -11.24 2.87 2.86
CA GLU A 17 -11.89 4.05 3.39
C GLU A 17 -13.01 4.53 2.46
N PRO A 18 -14.27 4.59 2.93
CA PRO A 18 -15.39 5.08 2.11
C PRO A 18 -15.15 6.49 1.56
N ARG A 19 -14.47 7.35 2.32
CA ARG A 19 -14.15 8.71 1.90
C ARG A 19 -13.31 8.76 0.63
N ARG A 20 -12.35 7.85 0.46
CA ARG A 20 -11.52 7.78 -0.75
C ARG A 20 -12.30 7.26 -1.97
N TRP A 21 -13.43 6.58 -1.72
CA TRP A 21 -14.22 5.93 -2.77
C TRP A 21 -15.48 6.69 -3.15
N LYS A 22 -16.09 7.41 -2.21
CA LYS A 22 -17.41 8.04 -2.37
C LYS A 22 -17.42 9.54 -2.23
N ASP A 23 -16.40 10.13 -1.58
CA ASP A 23 -16.43 11.56 -1.32
C ASP A 23 -16.20 12.36 -2.59
N GLU A 24 -17.10 13.31 -2.81
CA GLU A 24 -16.97 14.36 -3.78
C GLU A 24 -16.39 15.60 -3.11
N GLN A 25 -15.30 16.10 -3.65
CA GLN A 25 -14.77 17.38 -3.25
C GLN A 25 -14.85 18.32 -4.44
N PHE A 26 -15.49 19.45 -4.26
CA PHE A 26 -15.75 20.43 -5.33
C PHE A 26 -16.53 19.84 -6.54
N GLY A 27 -17.43 18.90 -6.31
CA GLY A 27 -18.18 18.21 -7.37
C GLY A 27 -17.37 17.17 -8.16
N LEU A 28 -16.18 16.82 -7.68
CA LEU A 28 -15.31 15.82 -8.28
C LEU A 28 -15.10 14.65 -7.32
N SER A 29 -15.22 13.43 -7.83
CA SER A 29 -14.87 12.24 -7.06
C SER A 29 -13.36 12.19 -6.82
N ARG A 30 -12.94 11.92 -5.59
CA ARG A 30 -11.51 11.77 -5.23
C ARG A 30 -10.85 10.62 -5.98
N SER A 31 -11.60 9.62 -6.38
CA SER A 31 -11.11 8.48 -7.16
C SER A 31 -12.01 8.17 -8.34
N GLY A 32 -11.43 8.11 -9.52
CA GLY A 32 -12.13 7.69 -10.73
C GLY A 32 -12.44 6.18 -10.73
N PRO A 33 -13.37 5.72 -11.60
CA PRO A 33 -13.75 4.31 -11.68
C PRO A 33 -12.58 3.39 -12.03
N GLN A 34 -11.66 3.85 -12.88
CA GLN A 34 -10.47 3.10 -13.27
C GLN A 34 -9.53 2.84 -12.08
N TRP A 35 -9.27 3.87 -11.27
CA TRP A 35 -8.44 3.74 -10.07
C TRP A 35 -9.08 2.78 -9.06
N ARG A 36 -10.40 2.87 -8.86
CA ARG A 36 -11.14 1.98 -7.96
C ARG A 36 -11.04 0.54 -8.40
N ARG A 37 -11.22 0.28 -9.69
CA ARG A 37 -11.07 -1.04 -10.28
C ARG A 37 -9.66 -1.57 -10.11
N PHE A 38 -8.64 -0.79 -10.50
CA PHE A 38 -7.24 -1.17 -10.37
C PHE A 38 -6.90 -1.56 -8.94
N ARG A 39 -7.32 -0.75 -7.96
CA ARG A 39 -7.09 -1.04 -6.55
C ARG A 39 -7.83 -2.31 -6.09
N ALA A 40 -9.06 -2.50 -6.49
CA ALA A 40 -9.83 -3.71 -6.16
C ALA A 40 -9.17 -4.98 -6.73
N GLU A 41 -8.80 -4.96 -8.01
CA GLU A 41 -8.09 -6.08 -8.65
C GLU A 41 -6.75 -6.37 -7.96
N SER A 42 -5.99 -5.34 -7.58
CA SER A 42 -4.73 -5.48 -6.86
C SER A 42 -4.92 -6.10 -5.47
N LEU A 43 -5.97 -5.72 -4.74
CA LEU A 43 -6.28 -6.30 -3.43
C LEU A 43 -6.73 -7.75 -3.53
N VAL A 44 -7.50 -8.10 -4.55
CA VAL A 44 -7.90 -9.50 -4.80
C VAL A 44 -6.66 -10.35 -5.10
N ALA A 45 -5.80 -9.90 -6.02
CA ALA A 45 -4.56 -10.61 -6.35
C ALA A 45 -3.62 -10.75 -5.13
N LEU A 46 -3.51 -9.70 -4.32
CA LEU A 46 -2.70 -9.76 -3.10
C LEU A 46 -3.28 -10.73 -2.07
N ARG A 47 -4.62 -10.77 -1.90
CA ARG A 47 -5.30 -11.74 -1.02
C ARG A 47 -5.01 -13.17 -1.46
N GLU A 48 -5.11 -13.47 -2.74
CA GLU A 48 -4.80 -14.78 -3.31
C GLU A 48 -3.34 -15.18 -3.06
N LEU A 49 -2.40 -14.26 -3.19
CA LEU A 49 -0.99 -14.49 -2.87
C LEU A 49 -0.76 -14.84 -1.39
N PHE A 50 -1.48 -14.18 -0.48
CA PHE A 50 -1.43 -14.51 0.95
C PHE A 50 -1.98 -15.92 1.21
N GLU A 51 -3.09 -16.28 0.58
CA GLU A 51 -3.72 -17.60 0.70
C GLU A 51 -2.79 -18.72 0.18
N GLN A 52 -2.15 -18.52 -0.96
CA GLN A 52 -1.13 -19.45 -1.50
C GLN A 52 0.04 -19.68 -0.53
N LYS A 53 0.32 -18.70 0.33
CA LYS A 53 1.37 -18.77 1.36
C LYS A 53 0.84 -19.23 2.72
N ASN A 54 -0.37 -19.80 2.78
CA ASN A 54 -1.04 -20.19 4.02
C ASN A 54 -1.16 -19.05 5.02
N SER A 55 -1.42 -17.85 4.52
CA SER A 55 -1.68 -16.66 5.31
C SER A 55 -2.95 -15.97 4.84
N ARG A 56 -3.29 -14.83 5.41
CA ARG A 56 -4.47 -14.09 5.02
C ARG A 56 -4.21 -12.59 4.99
N LEU A 57 -4.69 -11.93 3.93
CA LEU A 57 -4.88 -10.50 3.90
C LEU A 57 -6.32 -10.19 4.32
N TRP A 58 -6.47 -9.45 5.41
CA TRP A 58 -7.75 -8.95 5.84
C TRP A 58 -8.06 -7.64 5.11
N ILE A 59 -9.24 -7.56 4.53
CA ILE A 59 -9.71 -6.35 3.86
C ILE A 59 -10.95 -5.89 4.61
N ALA A 60 -10.98 -4.65 5.06
CA ALA A 60 -12.08 -4.11 5.84
C ALA A 60 -12.50 -2.73 5.32
N ALA A 61 -13.81 -2.43 5.38
CA ALA A 61 -14.31 -1.10 5.08
C ALA A 61 -14.19 -0.19 6.31
N GLY A 62 -13.60 0.99 6.14
CA GLY A 62 -13.41 1.96 7.21
C GLY A 62 -12.01 2.53 7.24
N THR A 63 -11.77 3.47 8.15
CA THR A 63 -10.41 3.92 8.45
C THR A 63 -9.69 2.86 9.29
N PRO A 64 -8.35 2.78 9.26
CA PRO A 64 -7.61 1.84 10.11
C PRO A 64 -7.97 1.93 11.59
N SER A 65 -8.14 3.15 12.11
CA SER A 65 -8.54 3.36 13.51
C SER A 65 -9.95 2.84 13.81
N ASP A 66 -10.91 3.04 12.91
CA ASP A 66 -12.28 2.52 13.08
C ASP A 66 -12.28 0.99 13.02
N VAL A 67 -11.56 0.42 12.06
CA VAL A 67 -11.48 -1.04 11.90
C VAL A 67 -10.85 -1.69 13.11
N ILE A 68 -9.73 -1.18 13.60
CA ILE A 68 -9.03 -1.74 14.76
C ILE A 68 -9.85 -1.59 16.03
N SER A 69 -10.55 -0.46 16.22
CA SER A 69 -11.43 -0.24 17.37
C SER A 69 -12.59 -1.24 17.44
N ASN A 70 -13.00 -1.76 16.30
CA ASN A 70 -14.09 -2.74 16.20
C ASN A 70 -13.60 -4.20 16.19
N PHE A 71 -12.33 -4.44 16.51
CA PHE A 71 -11.80 -5.79 16.62
C PHE A 71 -12.46 -6.57 17.77
N PRO A 72 -12.64 -7.89 17.64
CA PRO A 72 -13.14 -8.70 18.72
C PRO A 72 -12.33 -8.53 20.01
N PRO A 73 -12.94 -8.55 21.19
CA PRO A 73 -12.25 -8.26 22.45
C PRO A 73 -11.05 -9.15 22.78
N HIS A 74 -10.95 -10.32 22.14
CA HIS A 74 -9.80 -11.22 22.30
C HIS A 74 -8.63 -10.90 21.38
N VAL A 75 -8.78 -9.95 20.46
CA VAL A 75 -7.71 -9.50 19.56
C VAL A 75 -7.14 -8.19 20.11
N HIS A 76 -5.97 -8.27 20.73
CA HIS A 76 -5.28 -7.11 21.25
C HIS A 76 -4.20 -6.64 20.28
N VAL A 77 -4.47 -5.54 19.61
CA VAL A 77 -3.46 -4.86 18.80
C VAL A 77 -2.60 -3.99 19.72
N THR A 78 -1.31 -4.13 19.61
CA THR A 78 -0.35 -3.31 20.38
C THR A 78 0.43 -2.36 19.48
N THR A 79 0.74 -2.82 18.28
CA THR A 79 1.61 -2.12 17.34
C THR A 79 1.02 -2.16 15.94
N VAL A 80 1.06 -1.06 15.25
CA VAL A 80 0.72 -0.95 13.83
C VAL A 80 1.99 -0.58 13.07
N VAL A 81 2.29 -1.33 12.01
CA VAL A 81 3.37 -1.00 11.06
C VAL A 81 2.70 -0.44 9.81
N THR A 82 3.10 0.72 9.39
CA THR A 82 2.54 1.45 8.24
C THR A 82 3.63 2.19 7.50
N ASP A 83 3.32 2.70 6.31
CA ASP A 83 4.23 3.54 5.57
C ASP A 83 4.45 4.88 6.27
N LEU A 84 5.61 5.48 6.02
CA LEU A 84 5.92 6.81 6.50
C LEU A 84 4.94 7.83 5.87
N PRO A 85 4.14 8.55 6.67
CA PRO A 85 3.17 9.47 6.12
C PRO A 85 3.87 10.66 5.46
N VAL A 86 3.45 10.98 4.24
CA VAL A 86 3.94 12.13 3.46
C VAL A 86 2.83 13.15 3.17
N ALA A 87 1.58 12.77 3.38
CA ALA A 87 0.42 13.61 3.14
C ALA A 87 -0.34 13.93 4.44
N PRO A 88 -0.97 15.11 4.55
CA PRO A 88 -1.71 15.49 5.77
C PRO A 88 -2.83 14.53 6.17
N ASP A 89 -3.44 13.84 5.22
CA ASP A 89 -4.48 12.84 5.52
C ASP A 89 -3.87 11.58 6.14
N GLU A 90 -2.68 11.18 5.72
CA GLU A 90 -1.94 10.04 6.27
C GLU A 90 -1.40 10.35 7.68
N GLU A 91 -0.93 11.58 7.89
CA GLU A 91 -0.53 12.05 9.23
C GLU A 91 -1.70 12.02 10.22
N LYS A 92 -2.90 12.43 9.80
CA LYS A 92 -4.12 12.36 10.62
C LYS A 92 -4.50 10.92 10.93
N GLU A 93 -4.36 10.02 9.98
CA GLU A 93 -4.63 8.60 10.16
C GLU A 93 -3.69 8.00 11.21
N ASN A 94 -2.39 8.26 11.09
CA ASN A 94 -1.40 7.82 12.09
C ASN A 94 -1.67 8.44 13.47
N ALA A 95 -2.02 9.71 13.54
CA ALA A 95 -2.40 10.36 14.79
C ALA A 95 -3.65 9.72 15.43
N SER A 96 -4.62 9.28 14.62
CA SER A 96 -5.80 8.57 15.11
C SER A 96 -5.45 7.20 15.70
N LEU A 97 -4.50 6.49 15.11
CA LEU A 97 -3.99 5.21 15.66
C LEU A 97 -3.25 5.42 16.98
N VAL A 98 -2.42 6.44 17.07
CA VAL A 98 -1.73 6.82 18.32
C VAL A 98 -2.74 7.19 19.42
N ALA A 99 -3.83 7.88 19.06
CA ALA A 99 -4.90 8.25 20.00
C ALA A 99 -5.64 7.04 20.59
N LEU A 100 -5.61 5.88 19.92
CA LEU A 100 -6.09 4.60 20.46
C LEU A 100 -5.12 3.93 21.44
N GLY A 101 -3.97 4.54 21.70
CA GLY A 101 -2.92 3.98 22.55
C GLY A 101 -2.04 2.95 21.86
N LEU A 102 -2.06 2.89 20.53
CA LEU A 102 -1.25 1.96 19.75
C LEU A 102 0.15 2.53 19.51
N GLU A 103 1.14 1.66 19.50
CA GLU A 103 2.45 1.97 18.96
C GLU A 103 2.37 1.99 17.44
N VAL A 104 2.72 3.11 16.80
CA VAL A 104 2.75 3.24 15.34
C VAL A 104 4.19 3.28 14.88
N LEU A 105 4.60 2.27 14.13
CA LEU A 105 5.90 2.17 13.49
C LEU A 105 5.77 2.56 12.02
N ALA A 106 6.15 3.78 11.71
CA ALA A 106 6.21 4.25 10.34
C ALA A 106 7.52 3.80 9.69
N VAL A 107 7.42 3.06 8.60
CA VAL A 107 8.56 2.57 7.83
C VAL A 107 8.59 3.22 6.46
N GLN A 108 9.78 3.49 5.99
CA GLN A 108 9.98 4.02 4.65
C GLN A 108 10.06 2.83 3.68
N ALA A 109 9.09 2.69 2.79
CA ALA A 109 8.95 1.50 1.95
C ALA A 109 9.01 1.78 0.44
N ASP A 110 8.56 2.93 -0.01
CA ASP A 110 8.28 3.20 -1.43
C ASP A 110 9.27 4.14 -2.11
N GLU A 111 10.28 4.64 -1.40
CA GLU A 111 11.20 5.61 -1.96
C GLU A 111 12.44 4.94 -2.54
N LEU A 112 12.89 5.46 -3.68
CA LEU A 112 14.14 5.06 -4.31
C LEU A 112 15.37 5.44 -3.47
N PHE A 113 15.26 6.51 -2.68
CA PHE A 113 16.29 7.00 -1.77
C PHE A 113 15.66 7.35 -0.44
N ASP A 114 16.26 6.93 0.66
CA ASP A 114 15.77 7.31 1.96
C ASP A 114 15.99 8.82 2.26
N ALA A 115 15.21 9.35 3.20
CA ALA A 115 15.25 10.77 3.55
C ALA A 115 16.65 11.20 4.07
N ALA A 116 17.37 10.31 4.73
CA ALA A 116 18.73 10.59 5.22
C ALA A 116 19.73 10.68 4.06
N GLN A 117 19.59 9.82 3.06
CA GLN A 117 20.40 9.88 1.84
C GLN A 117 20.17 11.19 1.10
N ILE A 118 18.91 11.60 0.95
CA ILE A 118 18.56 12.87 0.31
C ILE A 118 19.13 14.05 1.10
N LYS A 119 18.93 14.07 2.41
CA LYS A 119 19.44 15.12 3.31
C LYS A 119 20.97 15.24 3.27
N ASN A 120 21.67 14.11 3.23
CA ASN A 120 23.14 14.10 3.15
C ASN A 120 23.66 14.52 1.77
N ALA A 121 22.86 14.33 0.73
CA ALA A 121 23.24 14.70 -0.63
C ALA A 121 22.97 16.16 -0.97
N LEU A 122 22.02 16.79 -0.30
CA LEU A 122 21.53 18.14 -0.60
C LEU A 122 21.60 19.02 0.64
N ASP A 123 22.31 20.15 0.53
CA ASP A 123 22.29 21.19 1.56
C ASP A 123 20.93 21.93 1.52
N GLU A 124 20.39 22.15 0.32
CA GLU A 124 19.09 22.76 0.08
C GLU A 124 18.37 22.03 -1.04
N LEU A 125 17.04 21.99 -0.98
CA LEU A 125 16.23 21.39 -2.02
C LEU A 125 16.30 22.25 -3.31
N PRO A 126 16.79 21.71 -4.44
CA PRO A 126 16.89 22.46 -5.68
C PRO A 126 15.52 22.87 -6.22
N SER A 127 15.47 24.05 -6.85
CA SER A 127 14.24 24.62 -7.41
C SER A 127 13.64 23.85 -8.61
N SER A 128 14.36 22.86 -9.14
CA SER A 128 13.87 22.04 -10.25
C SER A 128 14.23 20.56 -10.07
N PHE A 129 13.31 19.71 -10.50
CA PHE A 129 13.51 18.24 -10.45
C PHE A 129 14.76 17.79 -11.21
N THR A 130 15.07 18.40 -12.36
CA THR A 130 16.27 18.04 -13.13
C THR A 130 17.57 18.29 -12.34
N LYS A 131 17.64 19.40 -11.61
CA LYS A 131 18.80 19.67 -10.74
C LYS A 131 18.85 18.69 -9.57
N PHE A 132 17.71 18.44 -8.95
CA PHE A 132 17.58 17.45 -7.89
C PHE A 132 18.10 16.10 -8.34
N ARG A 133 17.53 15.54 -9.41
CA ARG A 133 17.92 14.24 -9.96
C ARG A 133 19.43 14.16 -10.25
N LYS A 134 19.96 15.12 -11.02
CA LYS A 134 21.38 15.13 -11.38
C LYS A 134 22.31 15.20 -10.16
N THR A 135 21.90 15.90 -9.12
CA THR A 135 22.70 16.01 -7.88
C THR A 135 22.71 14.69 -7.12
N ILE A 136 21.56 14.05 -6.98
CA ILE A 136 21.43 12.76 -6.31
C ILE A 136 22.19 11.68 -7.08
N GLU A 137 21.96 11.55 -8.40
CA GLU A 137 22.64 10.58 -9.26
C GLU A 137 24.18 10.73 -9.19
N LYS A 138 24.68 11.97 -9.16
CA LYS A 138 26.11 12.23 -9.06
C LYS A 138 26.72 11.90 -7.70
N LYS A 139 26.00 12.18 -6.61
CA LYS A 139 26.54 12.02 -5.26
C LYS A 139 26.35 10.61 -4.69
N GLN A 140 25.26 9.95 -5.04
CA GLN A 140 24.90 8.66 -4.43
C GLN A 140 25.03 7.47 -5.39
N GLY A 141 25.05 7.73 -6.71
CA GLY A 141 24.81 6.68 -7.69
C GLY A 141 23.34 6.20 -7.65
N ALA A 142 22.82 5.73 -8.77
CA ALA A 142 21.54 5.02 -8.78
C ALA A 142 21.80 3.60 -8.26
N THR A 143 21.79 3.42 -6.95
CA THR A 143 21.82 2.06 -6.38
C THR A 143 20.37 1.58 -6.32
N PRO A 144 20.00 0.57 -7.08
CA PRO A 144 18.66 -0.01 -6.96
C PRO A 144 18.45 -0.45 -5.51
N PRO A 145 17.23 -0.34 -4.97
CA PRO A 145 16.91 -0.90 -3.68
C PRO A 145 17.26 -2.41 -3.70
N GLU A 146 17.84 -2.89 -2.61
CA GLU A 146 18.10 -4.33 -2.50
C GLU A 146 16.77 -5.09 -2.59
N PRO A 147 16.72 -6.19 -3.38
CA PRO A 147 15.52 -7.00 -3.45
C PRO A 147 15.14 -7.48 -2.03
N ILE A 148 13.95 -7.16 -1.60
CA ILE A 148 13.43 -7.70 -0.35
C ILE A 148 13.39 -9.23 -0.51
N GLY A 149 14.10 -9.94 0.36
CA GLY A 149 14.07 -11.39 0.38
C GLY A 149 12.64 -11.91 0.55
N ALA A 150 12.39 -13.14 0.13
CA ALA A 150 11.06 -13.75 0.23
C ALA A 150 10.53 -13.70 1.67
N VAL A 151 9.56 -12.81 1.92
CA VAL A 151 8.90 -12.72 3.21
C VAL A 151 7.83 -13.80 3.27
N THR A 152 7.91 -14.66 4.28
CA THR A 152 6.83 -15.62 4.57
C THR A 152 5.85 -14.93 5.51
N PRO A 153 4.61 -14.66 5.09
CA PRO A 153 3.60 -14.08 5.96
C PRO A 153 3.33 -14.98 7.18
N SER A 154 2.81 -14.42 8.25
CA SER A 154 2.39 -15.21 9.41
C SER A 154 1.18 -16.08 9.05
N ALA A 155 1.06 -17.23 9.69
CA ALA A 155 -0.13 -18.07 9.57
C ALA A 155 -1.39 -17.25 9.95
N PRO A 156 -2.53 -17.52 9.31
CA PRO A 156 -3.77 -16.82 9.62
C PRO A 156 -4.18 -17.13 11.07
N LEU A 157 -4.86 -16.16 11.68
CA LEU A 157 -5.49 -16.37 12.98
C LEU A 157 -6.52 -17.50 12.86
N SER A 158 -6.58 -18.38 13.87
CA SER A 158 -7.42 -19.57 13.86
C SER A 158 -8.93 -19.29 13.92
N GLN A 159 -9.33 -18.07 14.23
CA GLN A 159 -10.74 -17.68 14.22
C GLN A 159 -11.01 -16.71 13.06
N PRO A 160 -11.96 -17.07 12.20
CA PRO A 160 -12.39 -16.18 11.15
C PRO A 160 -13.17 -15.03 11.81
N TRP A 161 -12.61 -13.84 11.76
CA TRP A 161 -13.38 -12.63 11.77
C TRP A 161 -14.24 -12.61 10.50
N LYS A 162 -15.50 -12.35 10.63
CA LYS A 162 -16.34 -12.22 9.45
C LYS A 162 -15.85 -11.04 8.63
N ASP A 163 -15.36 -11.32 7.42
CA ASP A 163 -15.32 -10.30 6.40
C ASP A 163 -16.74 -9.72 6.31
N PRO A 164 -16.89 -8.39 6.33
CA PRO A 164 -18.18 -7.80 6.07
C PRO A 164 -18.67 -8.35 4.72
N ASP A 165 -19.86 -8.95 4.69
CA ASP A 165 -20.45 -9.52 3.47
C ASP A 165 -20.52 -8.50 2.31
N ASP A 166 -20.46 -7.21 2.63
CA ASP A 166 -20.43 -6.09 1.67
C ASP A 166 -19.11 -5.92 0.91
N LEU A 167 -18.01 -6.50 1.38
CA LEU A 167 -16.70 -6.22 0.79
C LEU A 167 -16.52 -6.91 -0.55
N ASP A 168 -16.87 -8.19 -0.65
CA ASP A 168 -16.81 -8.93 -1.92
C ASP A 168 -17.77 -8.31 -2.94
N THR A 169 -18.92 -7.85 -2.49
CA THR A 169 -19.87 -7.09 -3.30
C THR A 169 -19.26 -5.75 -3.75
N ALA A 170 -18.63 -5.01 -2.86
CA ALA A 170 -17.98 -3.74 -3.19
C ALA A 170 -16.80 -3.91 -4.15
N LEU A 171 -16.00 -4.95 -3.98
CA LEU A 171 -14.91 -5.31 -4.89
C LEU A 171 -15.46 -5.74 -6.27
N ALA A 172 -16.49 -6.57 -6.29
CA ALA A 172 -17.16 -7.00 -7.54
C ALA A 172 -17.76 -5.82 -8.29
N VAL A 173 -18.43 -4.88 -7.60
CA VAL A 173 -18.95 -3.66 -8.21
C VAL A 173 -17.82 -2.78 -8.75
N ALA A 174 -16.72 -2.62 -8.01
CA ALA A 174 -15.58 -1.84 -8.47
C ALA A 174 -14.93 -2.45 -9.73
N VAL A 175 -14.91 -3.78 -9.84
CA VAL A 175 -14.40 -4.49 -11.03
C VAL A 175 -15.38 -4.39 -12.20
N SER A 176 -16.70 -4.44 -11.96
CA SER A 176 -17.72 -4.47 -13.02
C SER A 176 -17.99 -3.11 -13.68
N THR A 177 -17.67 -2.02 -13.02
CA THR A 177 -18.03 -0.65 -13.45
C THR A 177 -17.11 -0.02 -14.50
N SER A 178 -16.05 -0.71 -14.92
CA SER A 178 -15.08 -0.15 -15.87
C SER A 178 -15.10 -0.90 -17.20
N THR A 179 -15.43 -0.22 -18.28
CA THR A 179 -15.61 -0.82 -19.61
C THR A 179 -14.35 -0.80 -20.48
N GLU A 180 -13.36 0.03 -20.23
CA GLU A 180 -12.16 0.10 -21.06
C GLU A 180 -10.93 0.50 -20.21
N VAL A 181 -10.17 -0.48 -19.76
CA VAL A 181 -8.86 -0.22 -19.15
C VAL A 181 -7.85 -1.22 -19.69
N GLU A 182 -6.80 -0.70 -20.29
CA GLU A 182 -5.69 -1.51 -20.78
C GLU A 182 -4.87 -2.13 -19.63
N ALA A 183 -4.77 -1.47 -18.49
CA ALA A 183 -4.02 -1.95 -17.34
C ALA A 183 -4.92 -2.57 -16.27
N ARG A 184 -4.67 -3.83 -15.94
CA ARG A 184 -5.27 -4.55 -14.83
C ARG A 184 -4.45 -4.36 -13.56
N GLY A 185 -5.11 -4.45 -12.39
CA GLY A 185 -4.44 -4.46 -11.10
C GLY A 185 -3.78 -5.82 -10.80
N GLY A 186 -2.78 -5.79 -9.92
CA GLY A 186 -2.05 -6.97 -9.45
C GLY A 186 -0.64 -7.10 -10.04
N GLU A 187 0.22 -7.78 -9.29
CA GLU A 187 1.64 -7.91 -9.63
C GLU A 187 1.86 -8.70 -10.93
N ASP A 188 1.17 -9.81 -11.12
CA ASP A 188 1.28 -10.62 -12.32
C ASP A 188 0.91 -9.83 -13.58
N ALA A 189 -0.17 -9.03 -13.50
CA ALA A 189 -0.57 -8.17 -14.61
C ALA A 189 0.49 -7.10 -14.90
N ALA A 190 1.06 -6.50 -13.87
CA ALA A 190 2.15 -5.52 -14.02
C ALA A 190 3.40 -6.15 -14.63
N GLN A 191 3.77 -7.36 -14.24
CA GLN A 191 4.92 -8.08 -14.79
C GLN A 191 4.74 -8.43 -16.27
N ILE A 192 3.53 -8.80 -16.69
CA ILE A 192 3.22 -9.04 -18.10
C ILE A 192 3.43 -7.76 -18.91
N ILE A 193 2.81 -6.66 -18.49
CA ILE A 193 2.93 -5.36 -19.18
C ILE A 193 4.39 -4.91 -19.23
N TRP A 194 5.11 -5.07 -18.14
CA TRP A 194 6.54 -4.71 -18.06
C TRP A 194 7.40 -5.53 -19.02
N ARG A 195 7.16 -6.84 -19.10
CA ARG A 195 7.85 -7.73 -20.03
C ARG A 195 7.58 -7.33 -21.48
N ASP A 196 6.32 -7.16 -21.84
CA ASP A 196 5.90 -6.74 -23.17
C ASP A 196 6.53 -5.40 -23.57
N TYR A 197 6.60 -4.45 -22.61
CA TYR A 197 7.26 -3.17 -22.83
C TYR A 197 8.76 -3.32 -23.11
N LEU A 198 9.46 -4.17 -22.35
CA LEU A 198 10.89 -4.43 -22.58
C LEU A 198 11.13 -5.12 -23.94
N GLU A 199 10.30 -6.11 -24.29
CA GLU A 199 10.40 -6.86 -25.54
C GLU A 199 10.05 -6.01 -26.78
N SER A 200 9.17 -5.02 -26.61
CA SER A 200 8.80 -4.09 -27.70
C SER A 200 9.93 -3.20 -28.20
N GLY A 201 11.03 -3.09 -27.44
CA GLY A 201 12.14 -2.19 -27.74
C GLY A 201 11.79 -0.70 -27.57
N ALA A 202 10.64 -0.37 -26.99
CA ALA A 202 10.21 1.01 -26.79
C ALA A 202 11.18 1.83 -25.94
N LEU A 203 11.90 1.20 -25.01
CA LEU A 203 12.96 1.82 -24.22
C LEU A 203 14.11 2.39 -25.07
N SER A 204 14.42 1.76 -26.22
CA SER A 204 15.52 2.19 -27.09
C SER A 204 15.16 3.39 -27.96
N SER A 205 13.89 3.76 -28.03
CA SER A 205 13.36 4.89 -28.79
C SER A 205 13.10 6.15 -27.95
N TYR A 206 13.41 6.11 -26.66
CA TYR A 206 13.27 7.22 -25.73
C TYR A 206 14.56 8.08 -25.69
#